data_e3cb3541ea451b8ebbee2b686327f137
#
_entry.id   e3cb3541ea451b8ebbee2b686327f137
#
_cell.length_a   1.000
_cell.length_b   1.000
_cell.length_c   1.000
_cell.angle_alpha   90.00
_cell.angle_beta   90.00
_cell.angle_gamma   90.00
#
_symmetry.space_group_name_H-M   'P 1'
#
loop_
_entity.id
_entity.type
_entity.pdbx_description
1 polymer ?
#
loop_
_entity_poly.entity_id
_entity_poly.type
_entity_poly.pdbx_seq_one_letter_code
_entity_poly.pdbx_strand_id
1 'polypeptide(L)'
;MSKKFFAIQIILILSFVGCGDKNDYVGDLNNELPDGKGIMTYEDGSKYDGEWKEGKRYGEGTLTFEDGAKYEGEWKNGEMDGTGEFTWSNGDKYEGEWKNGKKNGQGTIFYHDGSKLEGEFRDDSPWDTSLYDK
;
A
#
# COMPACT_ATOMS: atom_id res chain seq x y z
N MET A 1 1.20 8.88 44.66
CA MET A 1 2.39 8.87 43.78
C MET A 1 2.07 7.99 42.57
N SER A 2 1.74 8.63 41.44
CA SER A 2 1.44 7.93 40.19
C SER A 2 2.74 7.55 39.50
N LYS A 3 3.04 6.26 39.40
CA LYS A 3 4.16 5.77 38.57
C LYS A 3 3.71 5.81 37.12
N LYS A 4 4.17 6.83 36.38
CA LYS A 4 4.08 6.84 34.92
C LYS A 4 4.99 5.73 34.40
N PHE A 5 4.40 4.66 33.92
CA PHE A 5 5.10 3.67 33.10
C PHE A 5 5.36 4.32 31.76
N PHE A 6 6.61 4.73 31.51
CA PHE A 6 7.09 4.99 30.18
C PHE A 6 7.21 3.64 29.47
N ALA A 7 6.32 3.37 28.56
CA ALA A 7 6.50 2.28 27.60
C ALA A 7 7.71 2.67 26.73
N ILE A 8 8.83 2.01 26.99
CA ILE A 8 9.98 2.06 26.08
C ILE A 8 9.54 1.27 24.87
N GLN A 9 9.20 1.96 23.78
CA GLN A 9 9.07 1.32 22.47
C GLN A 9 10.45 0.83 22.09
N ILE A 10 10.65 -0.48 22.24
CA ILE A 10 11.83 -1.15 21.72
C ILE A 10 11.61 -1.22 20.21
N ILE A 11 12.26 -0.32 19.46
CA ILE A 11 12.39 -0.45 18.02
C ILE A 11 13.31 -1.64 17.79
N LEU A 12 12.73 -2.80 17.60
CA LEU A 12 13.47 -4.00 17.23
C LEU A 12 13.68 -3.94 15.71
N ILE A 13 14.92 -3.67 15.30
CA ILE A 13 15.35 -3.91 13.92
C ILE A 13 15.55 -5.42 13.81
N LEU A 14 14.55 -6.13 13.36
CA LEU A 14 14.69 -7.54 13.01
C LEU A 14 15.18 -7.64 11.56
N SER A 15 16.50 -7.73 11.40
CA SER A 15 17.06 -8.32 10.19
C SER A 15 16.73 -9.81 10.25
N PHE A 16 15.78 -10.28 9.46
CA PHE A 16 15.56 -11.71 9.27
C PHE A 16 16.77 -12.31 8.55
N VAL A 17 17.77 -12.73 9.31
CA VAL A 17 18.89 -13.55 8.81
C VAL A 17 18.41 -14.98 8.74
N GLY A 18 17.63 -15.29 7.72
CA GLY A 18 17.25 -16.65 7.33
C GLY A 18 17.39 -16.76 5.82
N CYS A 19 18.46 -17.41 5.38
CA CYS A 19 18.73 -17.90 4.03
C CYS A 19 17.91 -17.25 2.89
N GLY A 20 18.28 -16.03 2.44
CA GLY A 20 17.87 -15.46 1.15
C GLY A 20 17.00 -14.20 1.17
N ASP A 21 16.22 -13.93 2.20
CA ASP A 21 15.31 -12.76 2.17
C ASP A 21 15.92 -11.57 2.90
N LYS A 22 16.32 -10.55 2.14
CA LYS A 22 16.85 -9.27 2.66
C LYS A 22 15.73 -8.23 2.87
N ASN A 23 14.62 -8.67 3.44
CA ASN A 23 13.55 -7.76 3.81
C ASN A 23 13.83 -7.17 5.20
N ASP A 24 13.82 -5.84 5.30
CA ASP A 24 14.03 -5.15 6.57
C ASP A 24 12.71 -4.55 7.06
N TYR A 25 12.30 -4.93 8.28
CA TYR A 25 11.11 -4.39 8.93
C TYR A 25 11.46 -3.54 10.15
N VAL A 26 10.82 -2.40 10.26
CA VAL A 26 10.89 -1.50 11.42
C VAL A 26 9.47 -1.11 11.82
N GLY A 27 9.04 -1.53 13.00
CA GLY A 27 7.68 -1.21 13.47
C GLY A 27 7.20 -2.07 14.62
N ASP A 28 5.90 -2.04 14.84
CA ASP A 28 5.25 -2.78 15.90
C ASP A 28 5.18 -4.28 15.58
N LEU A 29 5.43 -5.11 16.58
CA LEU A 29 5.40 -6.56 16.46
C LEU A 29 4.47 -7.19 17.50
N ASN A 30 3.78 -8.24 17.10
CA ASN A 30 3.06 -9.14 17.99
C ASN A 30 3.42 -10.59 17.63
N ASN A 31 3.96 -11.35 18.61
CA ASN A 31 4.47 -12.70 18.39
C ASN A 31 5.45 -12.80 17.20
N GLU A 32 6.40 -11.87 17.12
CA GLU A 32 7.43 -11.79 16.06
C GLU A 32 6.88 -11.47 14.64
N LEU A 33 5.59 -11.20 14.51
CA LEU A 33 4.97 -10.78 13.26
C LEU A 33 4.67 -9.28 13.26
N PRO A 34 4.81 -8.58 12.11
CA PRO A 34 4.31 -7.22 11.95
C PRO A 34 2.84 -7.11 12.37
N ASP A 35 2.54 -6.22 13.33
CA ASP A 35 1.19 -6.00 13.84
C ASP A 35 1.12 -4.61 14.46
N GLY A 36 0.35 -3.71 13.89
CA GLY A 36 0.34 -2.28 14.19
C GLY A 36 0.94 -1.46 13.07
N LYS A 37 1.72 -0.43 13.38
CA LYS A 37 2.35 0.43 12.36
C LYS A 37 3.80 0.03 12.10
N GLY A 38 4.21 0.03 10.84
CA GLY A 38 5.57 -0.29 10.50
C GLY A 38 5.93 -0.13 9.03
N ILE A 39 7.22 -0.16 8.79
CA ILE A 39 7.84 -0.01 7.48
C ILE A 39 8.53 -1.31 7.12
N MET A 40 8.21 -1.84 5.94
CA MET A 40 8.92 -2.95 5.32
C MET A 40 9.67 -2.45 4.09
N THR A 41 10.97 -2.71 4.04
CA THR A 41 11.76 -2.53 2.82
C THR A 41 12.03 -3.90 2.24
N TYR A 42 11.62 -4.10 0.99
CA TYR A 42 11.77 -5.38 0.29
C TYR A 42 13.09 -5.45 -0.47
N GLU A 43 13.53 -6.66 -0.77
CA GLU A 43 14.80 -6.90 -1.50
C GLU A 43 14.81 -6.26 -2.90
N ASP A 44 13.65 -6.15 -3.54
CA ASP A 44 13.47 -5.49 -4.84
C ASP A 44 13.54 -3.95 -4.79
N GLY A 45 13.80 -3.37 -3.61
CA GLY A 45 13.85 -1.92 -3.40
C GLY A 45 12.50 -1.26 -3.16
N SER A 46 11.40 -2.01 -3.26
CA SER A 46 10.08 -1.47 -2.90
C SER A 46 9.95 -1.28 -1.39
N LYS A 47 9.05 -0.39 -0.98
CA LYS A 47 8.85 -0.05 0.42
C LYS A 47 7.37 0.11 0.75
N TYR A 48 6.93 -0.60 1.79
CA TYR A 48 5.60 -0.39 2.37
C TYR A 48 5.71 0.34 3.70
N ASP A 49 4.91 1.39 3.86
CA ASP A 49 4.78 2.16 5.10
C ASP A 49 3.30 2.23 5.46
N GLY A 50 2.89 1.59 6.54
CA GLY A 50 1.48 1.54 6.89
C GLY A 50 1.15 0.58 8.04
N GLU A 51 -0.10 0.18 8.05
CA GLU A 51 -0.65 -0.71 9.07
C GLU A 51 -0.46 -2.19 8.69
N TRP A 52 -0.27 -2.99 9.73
CA TRP A 52 -0.02 -4.42 9.64
C TRP A 52 -0.93 -5.19 10.58
N LYS A 53 -1.33 -6.36 10.16
CA LYS A 53 -2.05 -7.30 11.00
C LYS A 53 -1.59 -8.72 10.73
N GLU A 54 -1.10 -9.39 11.79
CA GLU A 54 -0.62 -10.79 11.70
C GLU A 54 0.34 -11.02 10.53
N GLY A 55 1.30 -10.10 10.32
CA GLY A 55 2.32 -10.16 9.28
C GLY A 55 1.85 -9.74 7.87
N LYS A 56 0.62 -9.25 7.73
CA LYS A 56 0.05 -8.82 6.44
C LYS A 56 -0.25 -7.34 6.44
N ARG A 57 -0.08 -6.68 5.27
CA ARG A 57 -0.52 -5.30 5.07
C ARG A 57 -2.03 -5.22 5.31
N TYR A 58 -2.45 -4.23 6.09
CA TYR A 58 -3.82 -4.05 6.53
C TYR A 58 -4.11 -2.55 6.74
N GLY A 59 -5.40 -2.16 6.77
CA GLY A 59 -5.78 -0.77 7.04
C GLY A 59 -5.22 0.19 6.01
N GLU A 60 -4.69 1.32 6.45
CA GLU A 60 -4.10 2.34 5.58
C GLU A 60 -2.60 2.14 5.39
N GLY A 61 -2.12 2.33 4.16
CA GLY A 61 -0.70 2.25 3.89
C GLY A 61 -0.28 2.67 2.49
N THR A 62 1.00 2.95 2.36
CA THR A 62 1.65 3.37 1.12
C THR A 62 2.67 2.34 0.68
N LEU A 63 2.53 1.83 -0.53
CA LEU A 63 3.55 1.01 -1.20
C LEU A 63 4.21 1.82 -2.31
N THR A 64 5.52 2.02 -2.19
CA THR A 64 6.35 2.66 -3.22
C THR A 64 7.19 1.59 -3.89
N PHE A 65 7.13 1.52 -5.21
CA PHE A 65 7.90 0.60 -6.04
C PHE A 65 9.27 1.19 -6.39
N GLU A 66 10.22 0.34 -6.79
CA GLU A 66 11.58 0.77 -7.17
C GLU A 66 11.57 1.78 -8.33
N ASP A 67 10.66 1.61 -9.29
CA ASP A 67 10.49 2.50 -10.45
C ASP A 67 9.82 3.84 -10.14
N GLY A 68 9.46 4.07 -8.86
CA GLY A 68 8.78 5.28 -8.39
C GLY A 68 7.25 5.25 -8.49
N ALA A 69 6.65 4.19 -9.03
CA ALA A 69 5.21 4.00 -8.93
C ALA A 69 4.80 3.87 -7.46
N LYS A 70 3.57 4.26 -7.13
CA LYS A 70 3.11 4.31 -5.75
C LYS A 70 1.63 3.98 -5.64
N TYR A 71 1.27 3.21 -4.61
CA TYR A 71 -0.11 3.06 -4.15
C TYR A 71 -0.27 3.65 -2.75
N GLU A 72 -1.31 4.43 -2.56
CA GLU A 72 -1.73 4.96 -1.26
C GLU A 72 -3.21 4.64 -1.06
N GLY A 73 -3.55 3.93 0.00
CA GLY A 73 -4.94 3.59 0.30
C GLY A 73 -5.09 2.38 1.21
N GLU A 74 -6.26 1.77 1.11
CA GLU A 74 -6.70 0.69 1.98
C GLU A 74 -6.14 -0.67 1.55
N TRP A 75 -5.82 -1.48 2.56
CA TRP A 75 -5.24 -2.81 2.45
C TRP A 75 -6.01 -3.83 3.25
N LYS A 76 -6.14 -5.02 2.73
CA LYS A 76 -6.74 -6.15 3.42
C LYS A 76 -6.03 -7.45 3.05
N ASN A 77 -5.58 -8.20 4.06
CA ASN A 77 -4.87 -9.47 3.86
C ASN A 77 -3.68 -9.40 2.87
N GLY A 78 -2.95 -8.28 2.87
CA GLY A 78 -1.79 -8.07 2.00
C GLY A 78 -2.10 -7.53 0.60
N GLU A 79 -3.37 -7.31 0.25
CA GLU A 79 -3.83 -6.83 -1.05
C GLU A 79 -4.46 -5.44 -0.96
N MET A 80 -4.39 -4.66 -2.04
CA MET A 80 -5.15 -3.40 -2.18
C MET A 80 -6.64 -3.73 -2.19
N ASP A 81 -7.41 -3.19 -1.24
CA ASP A 81 -8.83 -3.51 -1.08
C ASP A 81 -9.52 -2.35 -0.35
N GLY A 82 -10.54 -1.77 -0.95
CA GLY A 82 -11.19 -0.56 -0.50
C GLY A 82 -10.94 0.61 -1.45
N THR A 83 -10.69 1.80 -0.92
CA THR A 83 -10.38 2.98 -1.74
C THR A 83 -8.88 3.27 -1.74
N GLY A 84 -8.38 3.77 -2.87
CA GLY A 84 -6.98 4.14 -2.96
C GLY A 84 -6.61 4.82 -4.27
N GLU A 85 -5.40 5.38 -4.25
CA GLU A 85 -4.76 6.03 -5.38
C GLU A 85 -3.53 5.24 -5.82
N PHE A 86 -3.42 4.97 -7.11
CA PHE A 86 -2.22 4.43 -7.72
C PHE A 86 -1.64 5.43 -8.71
N THR A 87 -0.39 5.83 -8.49
CA THR A 87 0.37 6.68 -9.41
C THR A 87 1.40 5.82 -10.13
N TRP A 88 1.34 5.78 -11.45
CA TRP A 88 2.35 5.12 -12.28
C TRP A 88 3.60 5.97 -12.43
N SER A 89 4.72 5.34 -12.75
CA SER A 89 6.01 6.02 -12.98
C SER A 89 5.99 7.02 -14.13
N ASN A 90 5.06 6.87 -15.08
CA ASN A 90 4.86 7.81 -16.19
C ASN A 90 4.02 9.05 -15.80
N GLY A 91 3.51 9.12 -14.56
CA GLY A 91 2.71 10.22 -14.05
C GLY A 91 1.19 10.07 -14.24
N ASP A 92 0.72 9.01 -14.88
CA ASP A 92 -0.70 8.69 -14.87
C ASP A 92 -1.14 8.28 -13.46
N LYS A 93 -2.43 8.46 -13.14
CA LYS A 93 -2.95 8.18 -11.82
C LYS A 93 -4.34 7.56 -11.90
N TYR A 94 -4.61 6.57 -11.05
CA TYR A 94 -5.95 6.05 -10.80
C TYR A 94 -6.39 6.40 -9.38
N GLU A 95 -7.55 6.94 -9.24
CA GLU A 95 -8.25 7.15 -7.97
C GLU A 95 -9.55 6.36 -8.01
N GLY A 96 -9.78 5.46 -7.07
CA GLY A 96 -11.02 4.71 -7.05
C GLY A 96 -11.01 3.49 -6.15
N GLU A 97 -11.94 2.59 -6.45
CA GLU A 97 -12.17 1.37 -5.68
C GLU A 97 -11.26 0.23 -6.16
N TRP A 98 -10.83 -0.56 -5.18
CA TRP A 98 -9.94 -1.70 -5.34
C TRP A 98 -10.53 -2.93 -4.69
N LYS A 99 -10.31 -4.08 -5.28
CA LYS A 99 -10.67 -5.35 -4.71
C LYS A 99 -9.66 -6.43 -5.08
N ASN A 100 -9.11 -7.11 -4.06
CA ASN A 100 -8.12 -8.17 -4.25
C ASN A 100 -6.97 -7.76 -5.19
N GLY A 101 -6.44 -6.56 -5.00
CA GLY A 101 -5.30 -6.01 -5.75
C GLY A 101 -5.63 -5.48 -7.15
N LYS A 102 -6.92 -5.40 -7.52
CA LYS A 102 -7.37 -4.94 -8.85
C LYS A 102 -8.30 -3.75 -8.74
N LYS A 103 -8.29 -2.89 -9.76
CA LYS A 103 -9.30 -1.83 -9.92
C LYS A 103 -10.66 -2.50 -10.12
N ASN A 104 -11.61 -2.19 -9.24
CA ASN A 104 -12.93 -2.81 -9.25
C ASN A 104 -13.95 -1.90 -8.56
N GLY A 105 -14.94 -1.43 -9.29
CA GLY A 105 -15.91 -0.43 -8.84
C GLY A 105 -15.71 0.91 -9.52
N GLN A 106 -16.11 2.00 -8.88
CA GLN A 106 -16.02 3.35 -9.45
C GLN A 106 -14.60 3.89 -9.33
N GLY A 107 -14.15 4.57 -10.38
CA GLY A 107 -12.84 5.20 -10.36
C GLY A 107 -12.58 6.10 -11.56
N THR A 108 -11.45 6.80 -11.49
CA THR A 108 -10.99 7.72 -12.52
C THR A 108 -9.52 7.49 -12.80
N ILE A 109 -9.15 7.31 -14.05
CA ILE A 109 -7.76 7.42 -14.50
C ILE A 109 -7.53 8.85 -15.00
N PHE A 110 -6.50 9.49 -14.47
CA PHE A 110 -5.98 10.77 -14.94
C PHE A 110 -4.71 10.48 -15.73
N TYR A 111 -4.70 10.86 -16.99
CA TYR A 111 -3.54 10.70 -17.85
C TYR A 111 -2.63 11.92 -17.78
N HIS A 112 -1.35 11.73 -17.99
CA HIS A 112 -0.33 12.82 -17.97
C HIS A 112 -0.56 13.89 -19.06
N ASP A 113 -1.32 13.57 -20.12
CA ASP A 113 -1.69 14.53 -21.16
C ASP A 113 -2.88 15.44 -20.73
N GLY A 114 -3.48 15.13 -19.56
CA GLY A 114 -4.57 15.86 -18.95
C GLY A 114 -5.95 15.36 -19.33
N SER A 115 -6.08 14.33 -20.15
CA SER A 115 -7.34 13.61 -20.34
C SER A 115 -7.66 12.74 -19.12
N LYS A 116 -8.91 12.33 -18.99
CA LYS A 116 -9.33 11.40 -17.93
C LYS A 116 -10.33 10.38 -18.44
N LEU A 117 -10.29 9.20 -17.87
CA LEU A 117 -11.25 8.12 -18.06
C LEU A 117 -11.97 7.86 -16.74
N GLU A 118 -13.29 8.06 -16.70
CA GLU A 118 -14.11 7.97 -15.49
C GLU A 118 -15.24 6.96 -15.67
N GLY A 119 -15.50 6.16 -14.65
CA GLY A 119 -16.61 5.23 -14.61
C GLY A 119 -16.32 3.94 -13.86
N GLU A 120 -16.99 2.87 -14.24
CA GLU A 120 -16.87 1.56 -13.60
C GLU A 120 -15.71 0.76 -14.17
N PHE A 121 -14.95 0.14 -13.28
CA PHE A 121 -13.88 -0.83 -13.60
C PHE A 121 -14.24 -2.20 -13.07
N ARG A 122 -13.86 -3.25 -13.79
CA ARG A 122 -13.97 -4.65 -13.37
C ARG A 122 -12.69 -5.40 -13.68
N ASP A 123 -12.07 -5.98 -12.66
CA ASP A 123 -10.81 -6.74 -12.79
C ASP A 123 -9.76 -6.01 -13.64
N ASP A 124 -9.45 -4.75 -13.25
CA ASP A 124 -8.53 -3.84 -13.92
C ASP A 124 -8.99 -3.25 -15.27
N SER A 125 -10.05 -3.75 -15.84
CA SER A 125 -10.55 -3.32 -17.14
C SER A 125 -11.63 -2.25 -17.01
N PRO A 126 -11.63 -1.20 -17.85
CA PRO A 126 -12.77 -0.31 -17.99
C PRO A 126 -14.00 -1.11 -18.45
N TRP A 127 -15.12 -0.95 -17.74
CA TRP A 127 -16.36 -1.65 -18.05
C TRP A 127 -17.43 -0.72 -18.60
N ASP A 128 -17.75 0.32 -17.85
CA ASP A 128 -18.67 1.39 -18.26
C ASP A 128 -18.00 2.73 -17.92
N THR A 129 -17.29 3.27 -18.89
CA THR A 129 -16.43 4.44 -18.69
C THR A 129 -16.65 5.48 -19.77
N SER A 130 -16.38 6.75 -19.44
CA SER A 130 -16.38 7.88 -20.36
C SER A 130 -14.99 8.54 -20.38
N LEU A 131 -14.46 8.73 -21.58
CA LEU A 131 -13.21 9.47 -21.80
C LEU A 131 -13.52 10.96 -21.95
N TYR A 132 -12.79 11.77 -21.21
CA TYR A 132 -12.87 13.23 -21.26
C TYR A 132 -11.51 13.77 -21.71
N ASP A 133 -11.51 14.36 -22.89
CA ASP A 133 -10.35 15.10 -23.42
C ASP A 133 -10.25 16.48 -22.75
N LYS A 134 -9.07 17.06 -22.83
CA LYS A 134 -8.78 18.40 -22.30
C LYS A 134 -9.49 19.49 -23.11
#